data_22853453abb412658dabac0fb151adc5
#
_entry.id   22853453abb412658dabac0fb151adc5
#
_cell.length_a   1.000
_cell.length_b   1.000
_cell.length_c   1.000
_cell.angle_alpha   90.00
_cell.angle_beta   90.00
_cell.angle_gamma   90.00
#
_symmetry.space_group_name_H-M   'P 1'
#
loop_
_entity.id
_entity.type
_entity.pdbx_description
1 polymer ?
#
loop_
_entity_poly.entity_id
_entity_poly.type
_entity_poly.pdbx_seq_one_letter_code
_entity_poly.pdbx_strand_id
1 'polypeptide(L)'
;DVIVQDWEYWGDRPHWNSLRWDSLRFPDPAARIARLHDSCGVRLMLSVWPGFGPRTEVYRELEQVGALFDERTWAGYKVFDAFDPAARDIFWRHFSRGLLAAGVDGWWMDATEPSFREGFTQRRQEERSKSAGQTAWGPFHRYLNVYSLVWMSDLCGRLRDAQPDRRPFLFTRSAFAGQQRFGTAVWSGDVVASWDNFRRQLAAGVGLSASGFPWWTVDAGGFFVRSNGGAYPRGLADPDYLDLYARWFQFAAFLPIFRAHGTDVPREPWQFGGGQSVFYRNQLKYIGLRYRLTPFVYSVARRVAAEDASMFEALGMAFPADRAVASADDAFLFGGALLVRPVFRPMPAGASHQQVATLLPQHRGVWWYDFFTGEAHPGGERVSKACDLTELPLYVRGGSVLPLG
;
A
#
# COMPACT_ATOMS: atom_id res chain seq x y z
N ASP A 1 15.49 2.11 4.98
CA ASP A 1 14.09 2.30 4.64
C ASP A 1 13.15 2.03 5.81
N VAL A 2 12.09 1.24 5.65
CA VAL A 2 11.09 1.01 6.69
C VAL A 2 10.87 -0.48 6.89
N ILE A 3 10.88 -0.93 8.14
CA ILE A 3 10.40 -2.25 8.54
C ILE A 3 9.04 -2.11 9.22
N VAL A 4 8.16 -3.09 9.04
CA VAL A 4 6.82 -3.07 9.63
C VAL A 4 6.72 -4.12 10.73
N GLN A 5 6.27 -3.70 11.92
CA GLN A 5 5.79 -4.62 12.93
C GLN A 5 4.27 -4.69 12.82
N ASP A 6 3.79 -5.84 12.37
CA ASP A 6 2.38 -6.12 12.22
C ASP A 6 1.69 -6.42 13.56
N TRP A 7 0.43 -6.80 13.52
CA TRP A 7 -0.44 -7.05 14.67
C TRP A 7 0.12 -8.11 15.65
N GLU A 8 -0.58 -8.31 16.77
CA GLU A 8 -0.17 -9.18 17.89
C GLU A 8 1.11 -8.76 18.65
N TYR A 9 1.72 -7.60 18.38
CA TYR A 9 2.79 -7.08 19.25
C TYR A 9 2.30 -6.77 20.67
N TRP A 10 1.00 -6.69 20.85
CA TRP A 10 0.29 -6.47 22.12
C TRP A 10 -0.01 -7.75 22.92
N GLY A 11 0.26 -8.95 22.38
CA GLY A 11 -0.05 -10.23 23.01
C GLY A 11 -1.15 -11.02 22.28
N ASP A 12 -2.15 -11.46 23.04
CA ASP A 12 -3.21 -12.33 22.55
C ASP A 12 -4.44 -11.55 22.02
N ARG A 13 -5.40 -12.26 21.43
CA ARG A 13 -6.64 -11.69 20.87
C ARG A 13 -7.52 -10.95 21.89
N PRO A 14 -7.72 -11.44 23.14
CA PRO A 14 -8.44 -10.67 24.17
C PRO A 14 -7.82 -9.29 24.46
N HIS A 15 -6.51 -9.11 24.23
CA HIS A 15 -5.79 -7.83 24.35
C HIS A 15 -5.64 -7.11 23.00
N TRP A 16 -6.46 -7.41 22.00
CA TRP A 16 -6.40 -6.83 20.67
C TRP A 16 -6.17 -5.32 20.70
N ASN A 17 -5.11 -4.88 20.01
CA ASN A 17 -4.74 -3.46 19.85
C ASN A 17 -4.69 -2.69 21.19
N SER A 18 -4.08 -3.28 22.22
CA SER A 18 -4.01 -2.68 23.57
C SER A 18 -3.29 -1.33 23.61
N LEU A 19 -2.69 -0.89 22.50
CA LEU A 19 -1.81 0.28 22.37
C LEU A 19 -0.61 0.20 23.33
N ARG A 20 -0.19 -1.02 23.63
CA ARG A 20 0.97 -1.35 24.48
C ARG A 20 1.73 -2.52 23.87
N TRP A 21 3.01 -2.57 24.14
CA TRP A 21 3.87 -3.68 23.78
C TRP A 21 3.75 -4.82 24.78
N ASP A 22 3.70 -6.05 24.29
CA ASP A 22 3.84 -7.24 25.12
C ASP A 22 5.26 -7.28 25.72
N SER A 23 5.35 -7.09 27.02
CA SER A 23 6.64 -6.98 27.73
C SER A 23 7.50 -8.25 27.70
N LEU A 24 6.89 -9.42 27.44
CA LEU A 24 7.65 -10.68 27.30
C LEU A 24 8.36 -10.73 25.93
N ARG A 25 7.69 -10.34 24.86
CA ARG A 25 8.25 -10.35 23.48
C ARG A 25 9.04 -9.09 23.17
N PHE A 26 8.64 -7.97 23.73
CA PHE A 26 9.21 -6.64 23.53
C PHE A 26 9.52 -5.97 24.87
N PRO A 27 10.51 -6.48 25.65
CA PRO A 27 10.79 -5.99 26.99
C PRO A 27 11.25 -4.52 27.01
N ASP A 28 11.92 -4.06 25.96
CA ASP A 28 12.34 -2.66 25.78
C ASP A 28 12.16 -2.25 24.31
N PRO A 29 10.94 -1.84 23.93
CA PRO A 29 10.67 -1.45 22.55
C PRO A 29 11.42 -0.17 22.14
N ALA A 30 11.62 0.77 23.06
CA ALA A 30 12.32 2.03 22.76
C ALA A 30 13.79 1.78 22.42
N ALA A 31 14.51 0.98 23.19
CA ALA A 31 15.89 0.62 22.88
C ALA A 31 16.02 -0.15 21.57
N ARG A 32 15.05 -1.02 21.23
CA ARG A 32 15.02 -1.74 19.97
C ARG A 32 14.83 -0.80 18.77
N ILE A 33 13.91 0.16 18.90
CA ILE A 33 13.66 1.17 17.85
C ILE A 33 14.89 2.06 17.69
N ALA A 34 15.49 2.54 18.77
CA ALA A 34 16.73 3.32 18.72
C ALA A 34 17.84 2.54 17.99
N ARG A 35 17.99 1.24 18.28
CA ARG A 35 18.98 0.39 17.56
C ARG A 35 18.68 0.29 16.06
N LEU A 36 17.41 0.19 15.63
CA LEU A 36 17.05 0.21 14.20
C LEU A 36 17.48 1.53 13.56
N HIS A 37 17.27 2.65 14.25
CA HIS A 37 17.68 3.97 13.76
C HIS A 37 19.19 4.10 13.67
N ASP A 38 19.91 3.83 14.76
CA ASP A 38 21.31 4.16 14.91
C ASP A 38 22.24 3.16 14.19
N SER A 39 21.90 1.86 14.23
CA SER A 39 22.76 0.81 13.69
C SER A 39 22.38 0.36 12.28
N CYS A 40 21.11 0.49 11.90
CA CYS A 40 20.58 0.00 10.62
C CYS A 40 20.12 1.12 9.68
N GLY A 41 19.94 2.35 10.17
CA GLY A 41 19.35 3.45 9.40
C GLY A 41 17.91 3.19 8.97
N VAL A 42 17.18 2.33 9.70
CA VAL A 42 15.85 1.83 9.34
C VAL A 42 14.79 2.43 10.26
N ARG A 43 13.66 2.83 9.69
CA ARG A 43 12.48 3.32 10.40
C ARG A 43 11.53 2.19 10.74
N LEU A 44 10.74 2.36 11.80
CA LEU A 44 9.71 1.40 12.21
C LEU A 44 8.32 1.95 11.94
N MET A 45 7.50 1.17 11.22
CA MET A 45 6.06 1.37 11.11
C MET A 45 5.34 0.31 11.93
N LEU A 46 4.31 0.72 12.67
CA LEU A 46 3.56 -0.16 13.57
C LEU A 46 2.10 -0.25 13.18
N SER A 47 1.55 -1.47 13.21
CA SER A 47 0.12 -1.73 12.95
C SER A 47 -0.76 -1.21 14.08
N VAL A 48 -1.82 -0.47 13.73
CA VAL A 48 -2.83 0.07 14.66
C VAL A 48 -4.21 -0.14 14.07
N TRP A 49 -5.17 -0.55 14.90
CA TRP A 49 -6.52 -0.91 14.49
C TRP A 49 -7.58 0.04 15.09
N PRO A 50 -8.78 0.14 14.47
CA PRO A 50 -9.86 0.99 14.98
C PRO A 50 -10.62 0.38 16.16
N GLY A 51 -10.24 -0.78 16.63
CA GLY A 51 -10.98 -1.48 17.66
C GLY A 51 -10.10 -2.14 18.71
N PHE A 52 -10.72 -2.52 19.82
CA PHE A 52 -10.05 -2.94 21.03
C PHE A 52 -10.62 -4.23 21.60
N GLY A 53 -9.75 -5.09 22.09
CA GLY A 53 -10.11 -6.32 22.78
C GLY A 53 -10.66 -6.07 24.18
N PRO A 54 -11.56 -6.92 24.70
CA PRO A 54 -12.30 -6.66 25.93
C PRO A 54 -11.45 -6.65 27.21
N ARG A 55 -10.19 -7.11 27.14
CA ARG A 55 -9.25 -7.07 28.28
C ARG A 55 -8.35 -5.84 28.31
N THR A 56 -8.46 -4.95 27.32
CA THR A 56 -7.64 -3.73 27.26
C THR A 56 -8.20 -2.63 28.14
N GLU A 57 -7.33 -1.73 28.63
CA GLU A 57 -7.76 -0.55 29.35
C GLU A 57 -8.54 0.41 28.45
N VAL A 58 -8.09 0.57 27.22
CA VAL A 58 -8.75 1.41 26.20
C VAL A 58 -10.21 0.96 26.01
N TYR A 59 -10.46 -0.35 25.88
CA TYR A 59 -11.81 -0.88 25.73
C TYR A 59 -12.70 -0.48 26.91
N ARG A 60 -12.21 -0.67 28.15
CA ARG A 60 -12.98 -0.36 29.36
C ARG A 60 -13.34 1.12 29.46
N GLU A 61 -12.40 2.00 29.14
CA GLU A 61 -12.67 3.43 29.17
C GLU A 61 -13.65 3.86 28.09
N LEU A 62 -13.52 3.33 26.85
CA LEU A 62 -14.45 3.59 25.76
C LEU A 62 -15.85 3.03 26.05
N GLU A 63 -15.95 1.86 26.69
CA GLU A 63 -17.22 1.27 27.10
C GLU A 63 -17.93 2.11 28.17
N GLN A 64 -17.19 2.66 29.13
CA GLN A 64 -17.72 3.55 30.18
C GLN A 64 -18.36 4.83 29.62
N VAL A 65 -17.87 5.35 28.51
CA VAL A 65 -18.43 6.53 27.84
C VAL A 65 -19.38 6.17 26.70
N GLY A 66 -19.68 4.88 26.48
CA GLY A 66 -20.60 4.42 25.44
C GLY A 66 -20.06 4.59 24.02
N ALA A 67 -18.75 4.66 23.84
CA ALA A 67 -18.11 4.97 22.57
C ALA A 67 -17.54 3.72 21.84
N LEU A 68 -18.13 2.55 22.06
CA LEU A 68 -17.86 1.33 21.30
C LEU A 68 -19.10 0.92 20.51
N PHE A 69 -18.91 0.57 19.25
CA PHE A 69 -20.02 0.01 18.45
C PHE A 69 -20.48 -1.34 19.01
N ASP A 70 -21.76 -1.65 18.86
CA ASP A 70 -22.36 -2.87 19.40
C ASP A 70 -21.84 -4.11 18.70
N GLU A 71 -21.60 -4.03 17.38
CA GLU A 71 -21.18 -5.15 16.55
C GLU A 71 -19.71 -5.53 16.83
N ARG A 72 -19.48 -6.84 17.03
CA ARG A 72 -18.13 -7.39 17.15
C ARG A 72 -17.55 -7.74 15.79
N THR A 73 -16.24 -7.60 15.67
CA THR A 73 -15.50 -8.01 14.48
C THR A 73 -15.20 -9.51 14.47
N TRP A 74 -14.61 -9.98 13.38
CA TRP A 74 -14.19 -11.39 13.20
C TRP A 74 -13.23 -11.89 14.30
N ALA A 75 -12.41 -11.02 14.88
CA ALA A 75 -11.47 -11.35 15.94
C ALA A 75 -12.05 -11.10 17.36
N GLY A 76 -13.31 -10.66 17.48
CA GLY A 76 -14.02 -10.45 18.74
C GLY A 76 -13.80 -9.09 19.40
N TYR A 77 -12.99 -8.21 18.84
CA TYR A 77 -12.86 -6.83 19.32
C TYR A 77 -14.06 -5.97 18.90
N LYS A 78 -14.26 -4.84 19.56
CA LYS A 78 -15.23 -3.81 19.17
C LYS A 78 -14.52 -2.58 18.64
N VAL A 79 -15.09 -1.99 17.59
CA VAL A 79 -14.61 -0.74 16.98
C VAL A 79 -15.07 0.45 17.82
N PHE A 80 -14.23 1.48 17.96
CA PHE A 80 -14.58 2.69 18.67
C PHE A 80 -15.25 3.73 17.80
N ASP A 81 -16.05 4.60 18.39
CA ASP A 81 -16.69 5.73 17.69
C ASP A 81 -15.67 6.86 17.47
N ALA A 82 -15.02 6.89 16.30
CA ALA A 82 -14.09 7.96 15.94
C ALA A 82 -14.78 9.32 15.68
N PHE A 83 -16.10 9.38 15.65
CA PHE A 83 -16.85 10.64 15.52
C PHE A 83 -17.00 11.35 16.88
N ASP A 84 -16.85 10.62 17.99
CA ASP A 84 -16.88 11.18 19.33
C ASP A 84 -15.51 11.77 19.73
N PRO A 85 -15.41 13.08 20.03
CA PRO A 85 -14.20 13.70 20.50
C PRO A 85 -13.62 13.05 21.78
N ALA A 86 -14.48 12.65 22.72
CA ALA A 86 -14.04 12.00 23.98
C ALA A 86 -13.40 10.64 23.70
N ALA A 87 -13.93 9.88 22.74
CA ALA A 87 -13.35 8.62 22.31
C ALA A 87 -11.98 8.81 21.65
N ARG A 88 -11.81 9.84 20.81
CA ARG A 88 -10.51 10.20 20.22
C ARG A 88 -9.50 10.64 21.29
N ASP A 89 -9.93 11.32 22.36
CA ASP A 89 -9.06 11.70 23.49
C ASP A 89 -8.58 10.47 24.26
N ILE A 90 -9.47 9.50 24.50
CA ILE A 90 -9.10 8.22 25.14
C ILE A 90 -8.09 7.49 24.23
N PHE A 91 -8.38 7.32 22.95
CA PHE A 91 -7.45 6.71 22.00
C PHE A 91 -6.08 7.38 22.02
N TRP A 92 -6.03 8.69 21.87
CA TRP A 92 -4.78 9.46 21.81
C TRP A 92 -3.94 9.31 23.08
N ARG A 93 -4.57 9.36 24.26
CA ARG A 93 -3.86 9.21 25.53
C ARG A 93 -3.13 7.86 25.63
N HIS A 94 -3.78 6.77 25.25
CA HIS A 94 -3.14 5.45 25.24
C HIS A 94 -2.11 5.30 24.11
N PHE A 95 -2.44 5.76 22.92
CA PHE A 95 -1.56 5.74 21.76
C PHE A 95 -0.25 6.53 21.99
N SER A 96 -0.36 7.75 22.49
CA SER A 96 0.82 8.60 22.73
C SER A 96 1.73 8.03 23.81
N ARG A 97 1.17 7.51 24.89
CA ARG A 97 1.95 6.93 25.99
C ARG A 97 2.55 5.58 25.67
N GLY A 98 1.79 4.71 24.99
CA GLY A 98 2.19 3.32 24.79
C GLY A 98 3.00 3.07 23.53
N LEU A 99 2.78 3.85 22.48
CA LEU A 99 3.39 3.62 21.17
C LEU A 99 4.26 4.79 20.71
N LEU A 100 3.72 6.01 20.68
CA LEU A 100 4.45 7.18 20.20
C LEU A 100 5.70 7.45 21.04
N ALA A 101 5.59 7.35 22.38
CA ALA A 101 6.71 7.54 23.31
C ALA A 101 7.85 6.53 23.11
N ALA A 102 7.60 5.37 22.52
CA ALA A 102 8.62 4.38 22.20
C ALA A 102 9.47 4.75 20.97
N GLY A 103 9.09 5.78 20.21
CA GLY A 103 9.87 6.27 19.06
C GLY A 103 9.45 5.70 17.71
N VAL A 104 8.25 5.14 17.58
CA VAL A 104 7.68 4.65 16.29
C VAL A 104 7.62 5.79 15.27
N ASP A 105 7.97 5.51 14.02
CA ASP A 105 8.12 6.52 12.97
C ASP A 105 6.89 6.66 12.07
N GLY A 106 6.12 5.60 11.89
CA GLY A 106 4.97 5.58 11.00
C GLY A 106 3.87 4.64 11.51
N TRP A 107 2.66 4.82 11.01
CA TRP A 107 1.48 4.14 11.51
C TRP A 107 0.75 3.41 10.41
N TRP A 108 0.65 2.10 10.50
CA TRP A 108 -0.16 1.28 9.64
C TRP A 108 -1.55 1.14 10.24
N MET A 109 -2.46 1.99 9.76
CA MET A 109 -3.83 2.10 10.23
C MET A 109 -4.70 1.10 9.47
N ASP A 110 -4.74 -0.14 10.00
CA ASP A 110 -5.46 -1.23 9.36
C ASP A 110 -6.96 -1.22 9.69
N ALA A 111 -7.77 -1.87 8.85
CA ALA A 111 -9.23 -1.99 8.99
C ALA A 111 -9.98 -0.67 9.19
N THR A 112 -9.47 0.43 8.61
CA THR A 112 -10.03 1.77 8.76
C THR A 112 -11.35 1.99 8.02
N GLU A 113 -11.88 1.01 7.32
CA GLU A 113 -13.22 0.98 6.71
C GLU A 113 -14.38 0.62 7.64
N PRO A 114 -14.35 0.57 8.90
CA PRO A 114 -14.27 -0.50 9.87
C PRO A 114 -14.89 -1.82 9.41
N SER A 115 -14.10 -2.89 9.46
CA SER A 115 -14.52 -4.23 9.04
C SER A 115 -15.22 -4.95 10.20
N PHE A 116 -16.51 -5.17 10.10
CA PHE A 116 -17.29 -5.99 11.01
C PHE A 116 -17.26 -7.48 10.60
N ARG A 117 -17.92 -8.33 11.38
CA ARG A 117 -17.90 -9.79 11.28
C ARG A 117 -18.18 -10.32 9.88
N GLU A 118 -17.33 -11.21 9.34
CA GLU A 118 -17.45 -12.03 8.12
C GLU A 118 -18.03 -11.41 6.83
N GLY A 119 -17.24 -11.45 5.80
CA GLY A 119 -17.60 -11.09 4.43
C GLY A 119 -17.14 -9.70 4.01
N PHE A 120 -16.06 -9.71 3.25
CA PHE A 120 -15.40 -8.53 2.68
C PHE A 120 -16.15 -7.93 1.47
N THR A 121 -17.45 -8.27 1.27
CA THR A 121 -18.23 -7.62 0.21
C THR A 121 -18.84 -6.32 0.73
N GLN A 122 -18.82 -5.27 -0.09
CA GLN A 122 -19.41 -3.96 0.22
C GLN A 122 -20.84 -4.12 0.77
N ARG A 123 -21.69 -4.91 0.13
CA ARG A 123 -23.07 -5.15 0.57
C ARG A 123 -23.15 -5.68 2.00
N ARG A 124 -22.30 -6.63 2.39
CA ARG A 124 -22.29 -7.16 3.75
C ARG A 124 -21.77 -6.17 4.78
N GLN A 125 -20.80 -5.32 4.40
CA GLN A 125 -20.34 -4.23 5.27
C GLN A 125 -21.44 -3.19 5.48
N GLU A 126 -22.18 -2.83 4.45
CA GLU A 126 -23.33 -1.93 4.54
C GLU A 126 -24.45 -2.49 5.42
N GLU A 127 -24.81 -3.76 5.25
CA GLU A 127 -25.80 -4.45 6.08
C GLU A 127 -25.40 -4.46 7.57
N ARG A 128 -24.13 -4.74 7.86
CA ARG A 128 -23.62 -4.77 9.25
C ARG A 128 -23.42 -3.39 9.85
N SER A 129 -23.10 -2.39 9.05
CA SER A 129 -23.00 -1.02 9.52
C SER A 129 -24.36 -0.49 10.03
N LYS A 130 -25.49 -1.06 9.57
CA LYS A 130 -26.82 -0.74 10.10
C LYS A 130 -27.03 -1.29 11.50
N SER A 131 -26.46 -2.44 11.84
CA SER A 131 -26.52 -3.05 13.17
C SER A 131 -25.41 -2.57 14.12
N ALA A 132 -24.43 -1.82 13.62
CA ALA A 132 -23.32 -1.30 14.44
C ALA A 132 -23.75 -0.26 15.48
N GLY A 133 -24.93 0.35 15.29
CA GLY A 133 -25.51 1.29 16.25
C GLY A 133 -25.39 2.76 15.85
N GLN A 134 -25.32 3.61 16.86
CA GLN A 134 -25.24 5.07 16.72
C GLN A 134 -23.81 5.55 16.90
N THR A 135 -23.48 6.62 16.23
CA THR A 135 -22.25 7.42 16.45
C THR A 135 -22.64 8.76 17.07
N ALA A 136 -21.68 9.53 17.51
CA ALA A 136 -21.90 10.90 17.97
C ALA A 136 -22.56 11.80 16.89
N TRP A 137 -22.48 11.40 15.60
CA TRP A 137 -23.10 12.13 14.49
C TRP A 137 -24.45 11.54 14.03
N GLY A 138 -24.87 10.40 14.58
CA GLY A 138 -26.08 9.68 14.19
C GLY A 138 -25.82 8.24 13.73
N PRO A 139 -26.75 7.62 12.98
CA PRO A 139 -26.63 6.22 12.59
C PRO A 139 -25.37 5.93 11.79
N PHE A 140 -24.57 4.94 12.24
CA PHE A 140 -23.24 4.68 11.67
C PHE A 140 -23.25 4.42 10.16
N HIS A 141 -24.24 3.69 9.65
CA HIS A 141 -24.33 3.39 8.21
C HIS A 141 -24.39 4.64 7.30
N ARG A 142 -24.76 5.81 7.84
CA ARG A 142 -24.74 7.08 7.09
C ARG A 142 -23.35 7.69 7.00
N TYR A 143 -22.46 7.33 7.91
CA TYR A 143 -21.14 7.94 8.06
C TYR A 143 -20.00 6.94 7.84
N LEU A 144 -20.29 5.68 7.52
CA LEU A 144 -19.31 4.61 7.32
C LEU A 144 -18.12 5.04 6.44
N ASN A 145 -18.41 5.64 5.28
CA ASN A 145 -17.37 5.98 4.31
C ASN A 145 -16.43 7.11 4.76
N VAL A 146 -16.84 7.95 5.70
CA VAL A 146 -16.01 9.06 6.22
C VAL A 146 -15.30 8.72 7.52
N TYR A 147 -15.45 7.51 8.04
CA TYR A 147 -14.83 7.09 9.28
C TYR A 147 -13.30 7.27 9.26
N SER A 148 -12.65 6.74 8.24
CA SER A 148 -11.21 6.88 8.07
C SER A 148 -10.76 8.34 7.99
N LEU A 149 -11.48 9.18 7.23
CA LEU A 149 -11.17 10.60 7.11
C LEU A 149 -11.21 11.32 8.47
N VAL A 150 -12.26 11.09 9.27
CA VAL A 150 -12.44 11.75 10.57
C VAL A 150 -11.33 11.34 11.53
N TRP A 151 -11.05 10.04 11.63
CA TRP A 151 -9.99 9.53 12.51
C TRP A 151 -8.61 10.01 12.08
N MET A 152 -8.27 9.91 10.80
CA MET A 152 -6.95 10.31 10.30
C MET A 152 -6.71 11.82 10.38
N SER A 153 -7.74 12.65 10.21
CA SER A 153 -7.61 14.10 10.35
C SER A 153 -7.25 14.50 11.79
N ASP A 154 -7.93 13.91 12.78
CA ASP A 154 -7.65 14.13 14.20
C ASP A 154 -6.24 13.62 14.57
N LEU A 155 -5.93 12.38 14.20
CA LEU A 155 -4.64 11.77 14.52
C LEU A 155 -3.47 12.53 13.89
N CYS A 156 -3.61 12.98 12.65
CA CYS A 156 -2.59 13.78 11.98
C CYS A 156 -2.35 15.12 12.70
N GLY A 157 -3.40 15.81 13.16
CA GLY A 157 -3.28 17.03 13.94
C GLY A 157 -2.50 16.79 15.21
N ARG A 158 -2.92 15.82 16.01
CA ARG A 158 -2.26 15.46 17.28
C ARG A 158 -0.80 15.03 17.12
N LEU A 159 -0.48 14.30 16.05
CA LEU A 159 0.91 13.91 15.73
C LEU A 159 1.77 15.12 15.38
N ARG A 160 1.23 16.09 14.63
CA ARG A 160 1.93 17.36 14.33
C ARG A 160 2.18 18.19 15.57
N ASP A 161 1.20 18.26 16.48
CA ASP A 161 1.35 18.99 17.74
C ASP A 161 2.38 18.31 18.66
N ALA A 162 2.38 16.97 18.73
CA ALA A 162 3.31 16.20 19.55
C ALA A 162 4.73 16.11 18.97
N GLN A 163 4.88 16.17 17.65
CA GLN A 163 6.16 16.04 16.94
C GLN A 163 6.26 17.06 15.79
N PRO A 164 6.38 18.37 16.09
CA PRO A 164 6.32 19.44 15.10
C PRO A 164 7.41 19.36 14.03
N ASP A 165 8.57 18.77 14.35
CA ASP A 165 9.70 18.58 13.42
C ASP A 165 9.57 17.32 12.55
N ARG A 166 8.50 16.54 12.72
CA ARG A 166 8.27 15.32 11.94
C ARG A 166 6.98 15.39 11.14
N ARG A 167 7.03 14.99 9.89
CA ARG A 167 5.81 14.80 9.08
C ARG A 167 5.14 13.49 9.48
N PRO A 168 3.85 13.50 9.89
CA PRO A 168 3.11 12.26 10.12
C PRO A 168 3.06 11.39 8.86
N PHE A 169 3.22 10.10 9.02
CA PHE A 169 2.98 9.12 7.97
C PHE A 169 1.93 8.12 8.44
N LEU A 170 0.75 8.17 7.80
CA LEU A 170 -0.41 7.35 8.09
C LEU A 170 -0.68 6.46 6.88
N PHE A 171 -0.58 5.16 7.04
CA PHE A 171 -0.80 4.19 5.98
C PHE A 171 -2.14 3.48 6.22
N THR A 172 -3.15 3.74 5.38
CA THR A 172 -4.55 3.36 5.65
C THR A 172 -5.07 2.39 4.59
N ARG A 173 -5.94 1.45 5.01
CA ARG A 173 -6.60 0.52 4.09
C ARG A 173 -7.79 1.14 3.37
N SER A 174 -8.36 2.20 3.91
CA SER A 174 -9.46 2.94 3.32
C SER A 174 -9.20 4.43 3.31
N ALA A 175 -9.88 5.14 2.42
CA ALA A 175 -9.78 6.59 2.31
C ALA A 175 -11.10 7.19 1.84
N PHE A 176 -11.26 8.48 2.10
CA PHE A 176 -12.35 9.30 1.59
C PHE A 176 -11.80 10.61 1.03
N ALA A 177 -12.52 11.24 0.10
CA ALA A 177 -12.11 12.49 -0.54
C ALA A 177 -11.69 13.55 0.49
N GLY A 178 -10.50 14.11 0.32
CA GLY A 178 -9.90 15.07 1.24
C GLY A 178 -8.91 14.47 2.27
N GLN A 179 -8.86 13.15 2.41
CA GLN A 179 -7.96 12.49 3.38
C GLN A 179 -6.48 12.60 2.98
N GLN A 180 -6.17 12.73 1.69
CA GLN A 180 -4.80 12.86 1.18
C GLN A 180 -4.01 14.02 1.80
N ARG A 181 -4.67 15.08 2.29
CA ARG A 181 -4.05 16.23 2.96
C ARG A 181 -3.53 15.96 4.37
N PHE A 182 -3.87 14.80 4.94
CA PHE A 182 -3.49 14.42 6.31
C PHE A 182 -2.31 13.44 6.36
N GLY A 183 -1.44 13.46 5.36
CA GLY A 183 -0.24 12.62 5.33
C GLY A 183 -0.55 11.14 5.13
N THR A 184 -1.70 10.82 4.52
CA THR A 184 -2.14 9.44 4.33
C THR A 184 -1.66 8.87 3.01
N ALA A 185 -1.20 7.62 3.08
CA ALA A 185 -1.00 6.73 1.94
C ALA A 185 -1.97 5.56 2.04
N VAL A 186 -2.31 4.94 0.90
CA VAL A 186 -3.34 3.89 0.84
C VAL A 186 -2.79 2.64 0.17
N TRP A 187 -3.25 1.45 0.61
CA TRP A 187 -3.02 0.21 -0.14
C TRP A 187 -4.34 -0.45 -0.52
N SER A 188 -4.27 -1.37 -1.45
CA SER A 188 -5.45 -2.01 -2.04
C SER A 188 -6.13 -3.07 -1.16
N GLY A 189 -5.66 -3.26 0.08
CA GLY A 189 -6.21 -4.27 1.00
C GLY A 189 -5.75 -5.69 0.70
N ASP A 190 -6.44 -6.65 1.29
CA ASP A 190 -6.10 -8.08 1.33
C ASP A 190 -6.48 -8.78 0.02
N VAL A 191 -5.83 -8.47 -1.07
CA VAL A 191 -6.13 -9.03 -2.38
C VAL A 191 -5.63 -10.47 -2.53
N VAL A 192 -6.40 -11.29 -3.22
CA VAL A 192 -6.02 -12.67 -3.54
C VAL A 192 -4.99 -12.70 -4.69
N ALA A 193 -3.98 -13.56 -4.56
CA ALA A 193 -2.99 -13.79 -5.59
C ALA A 193 -3.62 -14.40 -6.84
N SER A 194 -3.69 -13.64 -7.93
CA SER A 194 -4.10 -14.10 -9.26
C SER A 194 -3.68 -13.10 -10.33
N TRP A 195 -3.53 -13.55 -11.59
CA TRP A 195 -3.23 -12.70 -12.73
C TRP A 195 -4.30 -11.64 -12.99
N ASP A 196 -5.57 -11.99 -12.79
CA ASP A 196 -6.71 -11.08 -12.92
C ASP A 196 -6.67 -9.97 -11.86
N ASN A 197 -6.46 -10.32 -10.59
CA ASN A 197 -6.30 -9.32 -9.54
C ASN A 197 -5.07 -8.45 -9.77
N PHE A 198 -3.95 -9.02 -10.23
CA PHE A 198 -2.78 -8.24 -10.57
C PHE A 198 -3.09 -7.17 -11.62
N ARG A 199 -3.77 -7.53 -12.71
CA ARG A 199 -4.19 -6.56 -13.73
C ARG A 199 -5.13 -5.48 -13.17
N ARG A 200 -6.09 -5.88 -12.33
CA ARG A 200 -7.03 -4.95 -11.68
C ARG A 200 -6.35 -3.94 -10.77
N GLN A 201 -5.18 -4.28 -10.18
CA GLN A 201 -4.44 -3.34 -9.35
C GLN A 201 -3.96 -2.12 -10.12
N LEU A 202 -3.57 -2.27 -11.39
CA LEU A 202 -3.22 -1.12 -12.22
C LEU A 202 -4.43 -0.18 -12.36
N ALA A 203 -5.58 -0.70 -12.77
CA ALA A 203 -6.80 0.08 -12.93
C ALA A 203 -7.24 0.76 -11.63
N ALA A 204 -7.18 0.03 -10.50
CA ALA A 204 -7.49 0.58 -9.17
C ALA A 204 -6.55 1.73 -8.79
N GLY A 205 -5.23 1.55 -9.00
CA GLY A 205 -4.23 2.55 -8.65
C GLY A 205 -4.33 3.82 -9.48
N VAL A 206 -4.50 3.72 -10.80
CA VAL A 206 -4.68 4.93 -11.64
C VAL A 206 -6.01 5.62 -11.36
N GLY A 207 -7.06 4.87 -11.03
CA GLY A 207 -8.34 5.42 -10.61
C GLY A 207 -8.25 6.18 -9.27
N LEU A 208 -7.53 5.63 -8.29
CA LEU A 208 -7.29 6.28 -7.01
C LEU A 208 -6.43 7.54 -7.19
N SER A 209 -5.39 7.46 -8.01
CA SER A 209 -4.53 8.61 -8.36
C SER A 209 -5.34 9.72 -9.03
N ALA A 210 -6.21 9.37 -9.98
CA ALA A 210 -7.14 10.30 -10.64
C ALA A 210 -8.13 10.95 -9.66
N SER A 211 -8.41 10.30 -8.52
CA SER A 211 -9.23 10.83 -7.44
C SER A 211 -8.45 11.73 -6.46
N GLY A 212 -7.19 12.05 -6.76
CA GLY A 212 -6.34 12.95 -5.97
C GLY A 212 -5.58 12.27 -4.83
N PHE A 213 -5.42 10.94 -4.86
CA PHE A 213 -4.58 10.18 -3.91
C PHE A 213 -3.24 9.80 -4.55
N PRO A 214 -2.17 10.58 -4.33
CA PRO A 214 -0.89 10.36 -5.01
C PRO A 214 -0.07 9.22 -4.40
N TRP A 215 -0.36 8.82 -3.16
CA TRP A 215 0.41 7.82 -2.41
C TRP A 215 -0.36 6.52 -2.29
N TRP A 216 0.04 5.55 -3.11
CA TRP A 216 -0.62 4.25 -3.19
C TRP A 216 0.37 3.11 -3.35
N THR A 217 -0.05 1.92 -2.94
CA THR A 217 0.70 0.67 -3.13
C THR A 217 -0.22 -0.55 -3.09
N VAL A 218 0.40 -1.72 -3.26
CA VAL A 218 -0.25 -3.03 -3.25
C VAL A 218 0.56 -4.01 -2.39
N ASP A 219 -0.06 -5.12 -2.05
CA ASP A 219 0.66 -6.30 -1.56
C ASP A 219 1.20 -7.06 -2.77
N ALA A 220 2.50 -6.88 -3.07
CA ALA A 220 3.12 -7.51 -4.24
C ALA A 220 2.98 -9.04 -4.18
N GLY A 221 2.42 -9.63 -5.23
CA GLY A 221 2.13 -11.06 -5.31
C GLY A 221 0.83 -11.49 -4.61
N GLY A 222 0.02 -10.53 -4.14
CA GLY A 222 -1.23 -10.77 -3.43
C GLY A 222 -1.05 -11.06 -1.94
N PHE A 223 -2.02 -10.68 -1.11
CA PHE A 223 -2.01 -10.93 0.34
C PHE A 223 -2.30 -12.41 0.64
N PHE A 224 -3.40 -12.95 0.10
CA PHE A 224 -3.76 -14.37 0.21
C PHE A 224 -3.23 -15.16 -0.99
N VAL A 225 -2.34 -16.10 -0.76
CA VAL A 225 -1.73 -16.97 -1.79
C VAL A 225 -2.26 -18.39 -1.70
N ARG A 226 -2.30 -18.96 -0.48
CA ARG A 226 -2.68 -20.34 -0.18
C ARG A 226 -4.08 -20.45 0.39
N SER A 227 -4.52 -19.45 1.15
CA SER A 227 -5.76 -19.40 1.90
C SER A 227 -6.77 -18.41 1.33
N ASN A 228 -7.99 -18.41 1.85
CA ASN A 228 -9.06 -17.43 1.57
C ASN A 228 -9.29 -17.14 0.07
N GLY A 229 -9.31 -18.21 -0.75
CA GLY A 229 -9.49 -18.10 -2.20
C GLY A 229 -8.21 -18.01 -3.01
N GLY A 230 -7.04 -18.09 -2.35
CA GLY A 230 -5.74 -18.18 -3.02
C GLY A 230 -5.62 -19.44 -3.91
N ALA A 231 -5.09 -19.27 -5.11
CA ALA A 231 -5.02 -20.32 -6.12
C ALA A 231 -3.74 -21.18 -6.04
N TYR A 232 -2.80 -20.85 -5.16
CA TYR A 232 -1.46 -21.43 -5.14
C TYR A 232 -1.17 -22.16 -3.81
N PRO A 233 -1.74 -23.36 -3.58
CA PRO A 233 -1.64 -24.08 -2.29
C PRO A 233 -0.19 -24.46 -1.92
N ARG A 234 0.72 -24.57 -2.90
CA ARG A 234 2.14 -24.87 -2.69
C ARG A 234 2.97 -23.62 -2.34
N GLY A 235 2.41 -22.38 -2.45
CA GLY A 235 3.11 -21.14 -2.15
C GLY A 235 4.40 -20.99 -2.96
N LEU A 236 5.55 -20.80 -2.32
CA LEU A 236 6.86 -20.64 -3.00
C LEU A 236 7.36 -21.91 -3.73
N ALA A 237 6.73 -23.05 -3.53
CA ALA A 237 7.02 -24.25 -4.32
C ALA A 237 6.14 -24.32 -5.60
N ASP A 238 5.31 -23.33 -5.86
CA ASP A 238 4.47 -23.24 -7.06
C ASP A 238 5.15 -22.36 -8.11
N PRO A 239 5.57 -22.91 -9.27
CA PRO A 239 6.24 -22.14 -10.30
C PRO A 239 5.36 -21.04 -10.91
N ASP A 240 4.03 -21.27 -10.99
CA ASP A 240 3.10 -20.26 -11.52
C ASP A 240 2.96 -19.08 -10.54
N TYR A 241 3.00 -19.36 -9.24
CA TYR A 241 3.05 -18.30 -8.23
C TYR A 241 4.36 -17.50 -8.28
N LEU A 242 5.48 -18.18 -8.45
CA LEU A 242 6.78 -17.51 -8.55
C LEU A 242 6.84 -16.57 -9.76
N ASP A 243 6.28 -16.96 -10.90
CA ASP A 243 6.15 -16.07 -12.07
C ASP A 243 5.23 -14.89 -11.77
N LEU A 244 4.02 -15.13 -11.25
CA LEU A 244 3.09 -14.07 -10.85
C LEU A 244 3.75 -13.08 -9.88
N TYR A 245 4.44 -13.59 -8.85
CA TYR A 245 5.14 -12.75 -7.89
C TYR A 245 6.24 -11.91 -8.55
N ALA A 246 7.06 -12.51 -9.42
CA ALA A 246 8.11 -11.80 -10.15
C ALA A 246 7.55 -10.62 -10.96
N ARG A 247 6.45 -10.84 -11.69
CA ARG A 247 5.82 -9.79 -12.50
C ARG A 247 5.16 -8.71 -11.65
N TRP A 248 4.52 -9.11 -10.56
CA TRP A 248 3.90 -8.15 -9.65
C TRP A 248 4.94 -7.32 -8.90
N PHE A 249 6.08 -7.92 -8.53
CA PHE A 249 7.19 -7.22 -7.90
C PHE A 249 7.84 -6.18 -8.83
N GLN A 250 7.99 -6.52 -10.12
CA GLN A 250 8.43 -5.58 -11.15
C GLN A 250 7.51 -4.34 -11.21
N PHE A 251 6.20 -4.56 -11.25
CA PHE A 251 5.20 -3.50 -11.23
C PHE A 251 5.30 -2.66 -9.95
N ALA A 252 5.41 -3.31 -8.80
CA ALA A 252 5.46 -2.64 -7.49
C ALA A 252 6.66 -1.68 -7.35
N ALA A 253 7.77 -1.95 -8.06
CA ALA A 253 8.94 -1.06 -8.05
C ALA A 253 8.66 0.33 -8.67
N PHE A 254 7.59 0.45 -9.47
CA PHE A 254 7.15 1.71 -10.08
C PHE A 254 5.84 2.24 -9.46
N LEU A 255 5.54 1.85 -8.24
CA LEU A 255 4.47 2.47 -7.46
C LEU A 255 5.04 3.59 -6.56
N PRO A 256 4.20 4.53 -6.12
CA PRO A 256 4.62 5.57 -5.18
C PRO A 256 5.31 5.00 -3.94
N ILE A 257 4.78 3.94 -3.37
CA ILE A 257 5.39 3.18 -2.27
C ILE A 257 5.73 1.78 -2.76
N PHE A 258 7.00 1.39 -2.66
CA PHE A 258 7.46 0.05 -3.00
C PHE A 258 7.53 -0.80 -1.74
N ARG A 259 6.73 -1.85 -1.66
CA ARG A 259 6.68 -2.76 -0.51
C ARG A 259 6.41 -4.20 -0.91
N ALA A 260 6.79 -5.12 -0.04
CA ALA A 260 6.36 -6.51 -0.06
C ALA A 260 5.60 -6.82 1.24
N HIS A 261 4.44 -7.46 1.12
CA HIS A 261 3.60 -7.87 2.23
C HIS A 261 2.68 -9.02 1.83
N GLY A 262 2.26 -9.83 2.81
CA GLY A 262 1.31 -10.93 2.63
C GLY A 262 1.26 -11.79 3.88
N THR A 263 0.25 -12.67 4.00
CA THR A 263 0.00 -13.41 5.23
C THR A 263 0.55 -14.84 5.26
N ASP A 264 0.37 -15.61 4.19
CA ASP A 264 0.52 -17.07 4.24
C ASP A 264 1.71 -17.63 3.46
N VAL A 265 2.55 -16.75 2.91
CA VAL A 265 3.80 -17.08 2.21
C VAL A 265 4.85 -16.00 2.56
N PRO A 266 6.11 -16.36 2.89
CA PRO A 266 7.16 -15.39 3.15
C PRO A 266 7.48 -14.55 1.90
N ARG A 267 7.92 -13.31 2.11
CA ARG A 267 8.15 -12.32 1.04
C ARG A 267 9.60 -11.85 0.95
N GLU A 268 10.46 -12.27 1.87
CA GLU A 268 11.86 -11.88 1.88
C GLU A 268 12.59 -12.44 0.65
N PRO A 269 13.41 -11.64 -0.05
CA PRO A 269 14.04 -12.05 -1.31
C PRO A 269 14.77 -13.39 -1.23
N TRP A 270 15.47 -13.67 -0.12
CA TRP A 270 16.24 -14.91 0.05
C TRP A 270 15.36 -16.18 0.13
N GLN A 271 14.08 -16.07 0.36
CA GLN A 271 13.13 -17.19 0.33
C GLN A 271 12.81 -17.68 -1.09
N PHE A 272 13.19 -16.90 -2.10
CA PHE A 272 12.92 -17.20 -3.52
C PHE A 272 14.07 -17.93 -4.19
N GLY A 273 14.78 -18.83 -3.48
CA GLY A 273 15.77 -19.74 -4.02
C GLY A 273 17.21 -19.23 -4.06
N GLY A 274 17.49 -18.09 -3.41
CA GLY A 274 18.85 -17.55 -3.27
C GLY A 274 19.52 -17.11 -4.59
N GLY A 275 20.83 -16.87 -4.56
CA GLY A 275 21.58 -16.19 -5.63
C GLY A 275 21.53 -16.81 -7.02
N GLN A 276 21.27 -18.11 -7.14
CA GLN A 276 21.15 -18.80 -8.43
C GLN A 276 19.75 -18.72 -9.04
N SER A 277 18.75 -18.40 -8.22
CA SER A 277 17.35 -18.29 -8.69
C SER A 277 17.14 -17.04 -9.53
N VAL A 278 16.43 -17.20 -10.67
CA VAL A 278 15.98 -16.08 -11.50
C VAL A 278 15.02 -15.16 -10.71
N PHE A 279 14.22 -15.71 -9.83
CA PHE A 279 13.26 -14.97 -9.01
C PHE A 279 13.94 -14.10 -7.96
N TYR A 280 15.00 -14.60 -7.32
CA TYR A 280 15.83 -13.81 -6.42
C TYR A 280 16.56 -12.68 -7.16
N ARG A 281 17.19 -12.98 -8.30
CA ARG A 281 17.88 -11.98 -9.12
C ARG A 281 16.92 -10.90 -9.64
N ASN A 282 15.69 -11.28 -10.03
CA ASN A 282 14.64 -10.33 -10.42
C ASN A 282 14.34 -9.34 -9.29
N GLN A 283 14.16 -9.83 -8.06
CA GLN A 283 13.90 -8.93 -6.92
C GLN A 283 15.08 -7.98 -6.68
N LEU A 284 16.32 -8.49 -6.66
CA LEU A 284 17.50 -7.64 -6.49
C LEU A 284 17.64 -6.58 -7.58
N LYS A 285 17.37 -6.95 -8.85
CA LYS A 285 17.37 -6.00 -9.98
C LYS A 285 16.42 -4.84 -9.75
N TYR A 286 15.17 -5.11 -9.34
CA TYR A 286 14.16 -4.07 -9.17
C TYR A 286 14.32 -3.31 -7.85
N ILE A 287 14.83 -3.92 -6.79
CA ILE A 287 15.26 -3.22 -5.58
C ILE A 287 16.39 -2.23 -5.93
N GLY A 288 17.44 -2.70 -6.59
CA GLY A 288 18.55 -1.85 -7.02
C GLY A 288 18.10 -0.71 -7.95
N LEU A 289 17.22 -1.01 -8.92
CA LEU A 289 16.66 0.02 -9.78
C LEU A 289 15.85 1.06 -8.99
N ARG A 290 15.02 0.62 -8.02
CA ARG A 290 14.25 1.54 -7.17
C ARG A 290 15.14 2.45 -6.33
N TYR A 291 16.25 1.93 -5.78
CA TYR A 291 17.23 2.76 -5.08
C TYR A 291 17.88 3.78 -6.01
N ARG A 292 18.29 3.38 -7.21
CA ARG A 292 18.82 4.30 -8.22
C ARG A 292 17.82 5.38 -8.64
N LEU A 293 16.53 5.06 -8.68
CA LEU A 293 15.45 6.01 -8.97
C LEU A 293 15.08 6.89 -7.78
N THR A 294 15.68 6.75 -6.59
CA THR A 294 15.31 7.53 -5.41
C THR A 294 15.39 9.04 -5.63
N PRO A 295 16.43 9.62 -6.26
CA PRO A 295 16.47 11.07 -6.54
C PRO A 295 15.33 11.51 -7.47
N PHE A 296 15.00 10.70 -8.49
CA PHE A 296 13.88 10.94 -9.38
C PHE A 296 12.54 10.90 -8.61
N VAL A 297 12.30 9.84 -7.84
CA VAL A 297 11.08 9.67 -7.02
C VAL A 297 10.93 10.83 -6.03
N TYR A 298 12.02 11.26 -5.39
CA TYR A 298 12.01 12.41 -4.47
C TYR A 298 11.66 13.71 -5.18
N SER A 299 12.18 13.92 -6.39
CA SER A 299 11.86 15.10 -7.21
C SER A 299 10.39 15.11 -7.63
N VAL A 300 9.83 13.95 -8.00
CA VAL A 300 8.40 13.81 -8.29
C VAL A 300 7.55 14.02 -7.04
N ALA A 301 7.98 13.50 -5.89
CA ALA A 301 7.32 13.73 -4.61
C ALA A 301 7.23 15.22 -4.25
N ARG A 302 8.26 16.01 -4.57
CA ARG A 302 8.23 17.47 -4.42
C ARG A 302 7.15 18.11 -5.31
N ARG A 303 7.01 17.65 -6.56
CA ARG A 303 5.97 18.12 -7.47
C ARG A 303 4.57 17.73 -7.00
N VAL A 304 4.39 16.50 -6.49
CA VAL A 304 3.14 16.07 -5.86
C VAL A 304 2.73 17.01 -4.73
N ALA A 305 3.68 17.39 -3.86
CA ALA A 305 3.39 18.24 -2.71
C ALA A 305 3.18 19.74 -3.03
N ALA A 306 3.73 20.24 -4.12
CA ALA A 306 3.74 21.66 -4.44
C ALA A 306 2.91 22.06 -5.65
N GLU A 307 2.63 21.10 -6.54
CA GLU A 307 2.01 21.34 -7.84
C GLU A 307 0.79 20.45 -8.06
N ASP A 308 0.38 19.68 -7.02
CA ASP A 308 -0.69 18.67 -7.09
C ASP A 308 -0.50 17.65 -8.23
N ALA A 309 0.79 17.38 -8.60
CA ALA A 309 1.14 16.42 -9.63
C ALA A 309 0.79 14.98 -9.17
N SER A 310 0.61 14.08 -10.13
CA SER A 310 0.47 12.66 -9.85
C SER A 310 1.79 11.92 -10.09
N MET A 311 2.10 10.95 -9.22
CA MET A 311 3.25 10.06 -9.42
C MET A 311 2.89 8.84 -10.26
N PHE A 312 1.61 8.47 -10.32
CA PHE A 312 1.09 7.28 -10.95
C PHE A 312 -0.13 7.65 -11.79
N GLU A 313 0.05 7.78 -13.12
CA GLU A 313 -0.95 8.40 -13.99
C GLU A 313 -1.48 7.43 -15.06
N ALA A 314 -2.80 7.46 -15.28
CA ALA A 314 -3.41 6.84 -16.46
C ALA A 314 -2.93 7.52 -17.74
N LEU A 315 -2.65 6.74 -18.80
CA LEU A 315 -2.17 7.30 -20.06
C LEU A 315 -3.19 8.25 -20.68
N GLY A 316 -4.49 7.95 -20.59
CA GLY A 316 -5.54 8.85 -21.09
C GLY A 316 -5.61 10.20 -20.37
N MET A 317 -5.14 10.30 -19.12
CA MET A 317 -5.01 11.58 -18.41
C MET A 317 -3.73 12.32 -18.77
N ALA A 318 -2.61 11.60 -18.87
CA ALA A 318 -1.33 12.18 -19.23
C ALA A 318 -1.28 12.65 -20.71
N PHE A 319 -2.04 11.99 -21.58
CA PHE A 319 -2.10 12.27 -23.03
C PHE A 319 -3.54 12.43 -23.54
N PRO A 320 -4.29 13.45 -23.08
CA PRO A 320 -5.73 13.56 -23.37
C PRO A 320 -6.07 13.78 -24.85
N ALA A 321 -5.11 14.23 -25.66
CA ALA A 321 -5.28 14.41 -27.10
C ALA A 321 -5.07 13.09 -27.89
N ASP A 322 -4.47 12.06 -27.28
CA ASP A 322 -4.22 10.76 -27.92
C ASP A 322 -5.34 9.77 -27.63
N ARG A 323 -6.29 9.66 -28.55
CA ARG A 323 -7.43 8.74 -28.41
C ARG A 323 -7.03 7.27 -28.35
N ALA A 324 -5.86 6.90 -28.88
CA ALA A 324 -5.41 5.51 -28.91
C ALA A 324 -5.06 4.97 -27.51
N VAL A 325 -4.69 5.86 -26.59
CA VAL A 325 -4.36 5.50 -25.19
C VAL A 325 -5.42 5.93 -24.18
N ALA A 326 -6.54 6.51 -24.63
CA ALA A 326 -7.58 7.06 -23.75
C ALA A 326 -8.16 6.04 -22.77
N SER A 327 -8.24 4.77 -23.17
CA SER A 327 -8.74 3.65 -22.36
C SER A 327 -7.65 2.59 -22.07
N ALA A 328 -6.38 2.95 -22.15
CA ALA A 328 -5.29 2.01 -21.87
C ALA A 328 -5.34 1.57 -20.39
N ASP A 329 -5.49 0.27 -20.17
CA ASP A 329 -5.60 -0.37 -18.87
C ASP A 329 -4.43 -1.34 -18.56
N ASP A 330 -3.39 -1.29 -19.40
CA ASP A 330 -2.27 -2.23 -19.38
C ASP A 330 -0.90 -1.55 -19.22
N ALA A 331 -0.87 -0.21 -19.21
CA ALA A 331 0.32 0.61 -19.00
C ALA A 331 -0.04 1.91 -18.25
N PHE A 332 0.95 2.53 -17.65
CA PHE A 332 0.81 3.79 -16.92
C PHE A 332 2.06 4.65 -17.04
N LEU A 333 1.93 5.92 -16.70
CA LEU A 333 3.05 6.85 -16.63
C LEU A 333 3.49 7.04 -15.17
N PHE A 334 4.76 6.77 -14.88
CA PHE A 334 5.34 6.97 -13.56
C PHE A 334 6.16 8.26 -13.53
N GLY A 335 5.77 9.18 -12.66
CA GLY A 335 6.43 10.48 -12.46
C GLY A 335 6.44 11.39 -13.68
N GLY A 336 5.52 11.19 -14.63
CA GLY A 336 5.44 11.97 -15.87
C GLY A 336 6.50 11.62 -16.93
N ALA A 337 7.44 10.73 -16.63
CA ALA A 337 8.62 10.43 -17.46
C ALA A 337 8.78 8.98 -17.89
N LEU A 338 8.37 8.02 -17.09
CA LEU A 338 8.55 6.59 -17.36
C LEU A 338 7.23 5.94 -17.75
N LEU A 339 7.14 5.45 -18.99
CA LEU A 339 6.05 4.58 -19.42
C LEU A 339 6.37 3.15 -18.98
N VAL A 340 5.55 2.63 -18.09
CA VAL A 340 5.68 1.29 -17.52
C VAL A 340 4.59 0.38 -18.08
N ARG A 341 4.97 -0.76 -18.65
CA ARG A 341 4.06 -1.76 -19.21
C ARG A 341 4.24 -3.09 -18.48
N PRO A 342 3.49 -3.35 -17.39
CA PRO A 342 3.60 -4.60 -16.66
C PRO A 342 3.19 -5.81 -17.52
N VAL A 343 3.74 -6.97 -17.19
CA VAL A 343 3.44 -8.24 -17.88
C VAL A 343 2.35 -8.97 -17.08
N PHE A 344 1.10 -8.94 -17.56
CA PHE A 344 -0.08 -9.47 -16.87
C PHE A 344 -0.45 -10.91 -17.28
N ARG A 345 0.51 -11.71 -17.71
CA ARG A 345 0.28 -13.11 -18.09
C ARG A 345 1.51 -13.96 -17.77
N PRO A 346 1.31 -15.25 -17.50
CA PRO A 346 2.43 -16.14 -17.25
C PRO A 346 3.34 -16.30 -18.45
N MET A 347 4.58 -16.69 -18.19
CA MET A 347 5.50 -17.13 -19.23
C MET A 347 4.92 -18.37 -19.92
N PRO A 348 4.84 -18.43 -21.24
CA PRO A 348 4.38 -19.63 -21.92
C PRO A 348 5.26 -20.85 -21.59
N ALA A 349 4.63 -22.00 -21.44
CA ALA A 349 5.34 -23.24 -21.08
C ALA A 349 6.51 -23.52 -22.04
N GLY A 350 7.70 -23.74 -21.48
CA GLY A 350 8.93 -23.99 -22.24
C GLY A 350 9.56 -22.78 -22.92
N ALA A 351 8.96 -21.59 -22.83
CA ALA A 351 9.53 -20.38 -23.38
C ALA A 351 10.51 -19.71 -22.41
N SER A 352 11.58 -19.13 -22.93
CA SER A 352 12.50 -18.28 -22.18
C SER A 352 12.11 -16.79 -22.23
N HIS A 353 11.31 -16.40 -23.20
CA HIS A 353 10.82 -15.03 -23.42
C HIS A 353 9.37 -15.03 -23.89
N GLN A 354 8.67 -13.94 -23.64
CA GLN A 354 7.36 -13.68 -24.24
C GLN A 354 7.31 -12.29 -24.87
N GLN A 355 6.59 -12.16 -25.99
CA GLN A 355 6.42 -10.88 -26.66
C GLN A 355 5.40 -10.01 -25.92
N VAL A 356 5.79 -8.79 -25.58
CA VAL A 356 4.93 -7.82 -24.88
C VAL A 356 4.79 -6.57 -25.74
N ALA A 357 3.61 -6.39 -26.31
CA ALA A 357 3.30 -5.22 -27.10
C ALA A 357 2.98 -4.01 -26.21
N THR A 358 3.53 -2.85 -26.56
CA THR A 358 3.30 -1.57 -25.88
C THR A 358 2.94 -0.53 -26.92
N LEU A 359 1.84 0.17 -26.72
CA LEU A 359 1.52 1.36 -27.50
C LEU A 359 2.18 2.57 -26.85
N LEU A 360 3.06 3.24 -27.59
CA LEU A 360 3.76 4.44 -27.12
C LEU A 360 2.86 5.66 -27.35
N PRO A 361 2.48 6.43 -26.30
CA PRO A 361 1.61 7.58 -26.48
C PRO A 361 2.18 8.62 -27.44
N GLN A 362 1.32 9.19 -28.28
CA GLN A 362 1.67 10.27 -29.19
C GLN A 362 1.37 11.63 -28.57
N HIS A 363 2.35 12.51 -28.55
CA HIS A 363 2.18 13.88 -28.09
C HIS A 363 3.21 14.81 -28.72
N ARG A 364 2.80 15.75 -29.61
CA ARG A 364 3.64 16.82 -30.16
C ARG A 364 5.02 16.34 -30.68
N GLY A 365 5.08 15.20 -31.37
CA GLY A 365 6.33 14.65 -31.90
C GLY A 365 7.27 14.08 -30.82
N VAL A 366 6.76 13.71 -29.65
CA VAL A 366 7.58 13.08 -28.61
C VAL A 366 8.16 11.75 -29.10
N TRP A 367 9.40 11.50 -28.72
CA TRP A 367 10.07 10.21 -28.85
C TRP A 367 10.09 9.49 -27.52
N TRP A 368 10.12 8.17 -27.56
CA TRP A 368 10.29 7.30 -26.41
C TRP A 368 11.59 6.51 -26.56
N TYR A 369 12.28 6.30 -25.46
CA TYR A 369 13.56 5.59 -25.46
C TYR A 369 13.42 4.37 -24.54
N ASP A 370 13.73 3.16 -25.06
CA ASP A 370 13.81 1.99 -24.17
C ASP A 370 14.80 2.29 -23.05
N PHE A 371 14.36 2.12 -21.81
CA PHE A 371 15.14 2.50 -20.61
C PHE A 371 16.47 1.73 -20.51
N PHE A 372 16.50 0.48 -20.98
CA PHE A 372 17.66 -0.38 -20.83
C PHE A 372 18.63 -0.34 -22.02
N THR A 373 18.12 -0.16 -23.23
CA THR A 373 18.92 -0.18 -24.47
C THR A 373 19.20 1.19 -25.05
N GLY A 374 18.35 2.19 -24.73
CA GLY A 374 18.41 3.52 -25.33
C GLY A 374 17.82 3.58 -26.75
N GLU A 375 17.24 2.49 -27.27
CA GLU A 375 16.59 2.47 -28.58
C GLU A 375 15.46 3.48 -28.65
N ALA A 376 15.43 4.26 -29.73
CA ALA A 376 14.47 5.36 -29.89
C ALA A 376 13.27 4.93 -30.76
N HIS A 377 12.07 5.27 -30.32
CA HIS A 377 10.81 4.99 -30.99
C HIS A 377 9.94 6.24 -31.09
N PRO A 378 9.29 6.53 -32.20
CA PRO A 378 8.36 7.65 -32.28
C PRO A 378 7.08 7.38 -31.47
N GLY A 379 6.48 8.44 -30.93
CA GLY A 379 5.14 8.36 -30.33
C GLY A 379 4.10 7.91 -31.35
N GLY A 380 3.10 7.14 -30.91
CA GLY A 380 2.08 6.50 -31.75
C GLY A 380 2.47 5.10 -32.26
N GLU A 381 3.72 4.68 -32.09
CA GLU A 381 4.18 3.35 -32.49
C GLU A 381 3.72 2.27 -31.49
N ARG A 382 3.44 1.06 -32.03
CA ARG A 382 3.25 -0.15 -31.23
C ARG A 382 4.52 -0.99 -31.29
N VAL A 383 5.28 -0.95 -30.21
CA VAL A 383 6.55 -1.69 -30.08
C VAL A 383 6.29 -3.04 -29.41
N SER A 384 6.95 -4.10 -29.89
CA SER A 384 6.93 -5.43 -29.27
C SER A 384 8.31 -5.76 -28.71
N LYS A 385 8.39 -6.02 -27.41
CA LYS A 385 9.62 -6.38 -26.71
C LYS A 385 9.58 -7.83 -26.26
N ALA A 386 10.63 -8.60 -26.55
CA ALA A 386 10.84 -9.92 -25.97
C ALA A 386 11.30 -9.76 -24.52
N CYS A 387 10.49 -10.22 -23.56
CA CYS A 387 10.76 -10.11 -22.14
C CYS A 387 10.98 -11.49 -21.52
N ASP A 388 12.08 -11.70 -20.82
CA ASP A 388 12.27 -12.83 -19.93
C ASP A 388 11.59 -12.60 -18.56
N LEU A 389 11.83 -13.49 -17.57
CA LEU A 389 11.24 -13.36 -16.23
C LEU A 389 11.78 -12.16 -15.42
N THR A 390 12.85 -11.51 -15.87
CA THR A 390 13.47 -10.36 -15.20
C THR A 390 13.22 -9.03 -15.92
N GLU A 391 12.37 -9.02 -16.94
CA GLU A 391 12.15 -7.86 -17.79
C GLU A 391 10.68 -7.48 -17.90
N LEU A 392 10.44 -6.19 -18.01
CA LEU A 392 9.19 -5.58 -18.46
C LEU A 392 9.54 -4.46 -19.45
N PRO A 393 8.66 -4.11 -20.39
CA PRO A 393 8.84 -2.92 -21.22
C PRO A 393 8.79 -1.66 -20.36
N LEU A 394 9.85 -0.86 -20.48
CA LEU A 394 10.02 0.40 -19.76
C LEU A 394 10.62 1.43 -20.72
N TYR A 395 9.93 2.54 -20.91
CA TYR A 395 10.36 3.58 -21.85
C TYR A 395 10.46 4.94 -21.16
N VAL A 396 11.45 5.70 -21.52
CA VAL A 396 11.67 7.09 -21.08
C VAL A 396 11.06 8.03 -22.10
N ARG A 397 10.25 8.97 -21.64
CA ARG A 397 9.70 10.05 -22.46
C ARG A 397 10.80 11.01 -22.88
N GLY A 398 10.93 11.27 -24.19
CA GLY A 398 11.88 12.27 -24.70
C GLY A 398 11.68 13.64 -24.08
N GLY A 399 12.80 14.31 -23.78
CA GLY A 399 12.81 15.60 -23.06
C GLY A 399 12.71 15.50 -21.52
N SER A 400 12.62 14.28 -20.96
CA SER A 400 12.64 14.08 -19.52
C SER A 400 14.05 14.03 -18.96
N VAL A 401 14.22 14.49 -17.72
CA VAL A 401 15.45 14.35 -16.93
C VAL A 401 15.19 13.35 -15.81
N LEU A 402 15.98 12.29 -15.76
CA LEU A 402 15.91 11.24 -14.75
C LEU A 402 17.17 11.30 -13.87
N PRO A 403 17.16 11.98 -12.72
CA PRO A 403 18.27 11.91 -11.79
C PRO A 403 18.33 10.51 -11.18
N LEU A 404 19.48 9.86 -11.31
CA LEU A 404 19.77 8.53 -10.78
C LEU A 404 20.87 8.62 -9.73
N GLY A 405 20.76 7.82 -8.65
CA GLY A 405 21.79 7.63 -7.63
C GLY A 405 22.61 6.35 -7.84
#